data_6eded12caed0120331dbfd4a6135d60d
#
_entry.id   6eded12caed0120331dbfd4a6135d60d
#
_cell.length_a   1.000
_cell.length_b   1.000
_cell.length_c   1.000
_cell.angle_alpha   90.00
_cell.angle_beta   90.00
_cell.angle_gamma   90.00
#
_symmetry.space_group_name_H-M   'P 1'
#
loop_
_entity.id
_entity.type
_entity.pdbx_description
1 polymer ?
#
loop_
_entity_poly.entity_id
_entity_poly.type
_entity_poly.pdbx_seq_one_letter_code
_entity_poly.pdbx_strand_id
1 'polypeptide(L)'
;SEVIEQTTKGIDYLMDKNKITVFHGLGKFVDATHIEIAGKKKQTIEAKHSIIATGSKPVVLPFVTLDKERIITSTEALSLTKIPKHLVVIGGGVIGLELGQVYRRLGAEVSVVEYADRITPIMDSSLSKELMKVMKKQGVKFYLSHQVSGVERKGDEVTVTAKDKKGQDVTFTGDYCLMSVGRKPYTEGLGLKAAGVV
;
A
#
# COMPACT_ATOMS: atom_id res chain seq x y z
N SER A 1 -0.11 -10.42 19.14
CA SER A 1 -0.26 -11.89 19.14
C SER A 1 1.05 -12.54 19.54
N GLU A 2 1.00 -13.76 20.03
CA GLU A 2 2.18 -14.53 20.46
C GLU A 2 3.24 -14.65 19.36
N VAL A 3 2.81 -14.88 18.11
CA VAL A 3 3.71 -14.95 16.93
C VAL A 3 4.46 -13.63 16.71
N ILE A 4 3.79 -12.49 16.82
CA ILE A 4 4.44 -11.18 16.68
C ILE A 4 5.47 -10.99 17.78
N GLU A 5 5.12 -11.31 19.03
CA GLU A 5 6.01 -11.17 20.17
C GLU A 5 7.25 -12.07 20.04
N GLN A 6 7.07 -13.32 19.66
CA GLN A 6 8.16 -14.26 19.42
C GLN A 6 9.09 -13.77 18.30
N THR A 7 8.54 -13.29 17.19
CA THR A 7 9.32 -12.76 16.07
C THR A 7 10.12 -11.52 16.47
N THR A 8 9.51 -10.59 17.22
CA THR A 8 10.18 -9.38 17.71
C THR A 8 11.33 -9.71 18.65
N LYS A 9 11.10 -10.61 19.63
CA LYS A 9 12.16 -11.10 20.54
C LYS A 9 13.32 -11.79 19.76
N GLY A 10 13.00 -12.51 18.68
CA GLY A 10 14.00 -13.12 17.82
C GLY A 10 14.89 -12.09 17.13
N ILE A 11 14.32 -10.95 16.70
CA ILE A 11 15.09 -9.84 16.10
C ILE A 11 15.99 -9.20 17.17
N ASP A 12 15.45 -8.90 18.35
CA ASP A 12 16.22 -8.32 19.47
C ASP A 12 17.41 -9.21 19.81
N TYR A 13 17.19 -10.54 19.93
CA TYR A 13 18.26 -11.51 20.15
C TYR A 13 19.33 -11.47 19.07
N LEU A 14 18.97 -11.33 17.79
CA LEU A 14 19.93 -11.24 16.69
C LEU A 14 20.77 -9.95 16.76
N MET A 15 20.15 -8.83 17.13
CA MET A 15 20.87 -7.56 17.33
C MET A 15 21.90 -7.70 18.44
N ASP A 16 21.51 -8.23 19.60
CA ASP A 16 22.40 -8.43 20.75
C ASP A 16 23.52 -9.42 20.44
N LYS A 17 23.19 -10.57 19.85
CA LYS A 17 24.16 -11.60 19.48
C LYS A 17 25.25 -11.07 18.54
N ASN A 18 24.87 -10.21 17.60
CA ASN A 18 25.78 -9.62 16.64
C ASN A 18 26.39 -8.28 17.11
N LYS A 19 26.12 -7.87 18.36
CA LYS A 19 26.64 -6.63 18.95
C LYS A 19 26.26 -5.38 18.14
N ILE A 20 25.05 -5.36 17.61
CA ILE A 20 24.50 -4.25 16.83
C ILE A 20 23.82 -3.28 17.80
N THR A 21 24.30 -2.03 17.83
CA THR A 21 23.67 -0.99 18.65
C THR A 21 22.36 -0.53 18.00
N VAL A 22 21.26 -0.66 18.71
CA VAL A 22 19.93 -0.26 18.25
C VAL A 22 19.53 1.06 18.92
N PHE A 23 19.13 2.03 18.10
CA PHE A 23 18.59 3.32 18.53
C PHE A 23 17.12 3.43 18.19
N HIS A 24 16.26 3.67 19.17
CA HIS A 24 14.83 3.85 18.96
C HIS A 24 14.48 5.33 18.84
N GLY A 25 13.94 5.74 17.71
CA GLY A 25 13.52 7.12 17.45
C GLY A 25 13.41 7.43 15.96
N LEU A 26 13.12 8.68 15.67
CA LEU A 26 13.09 9.19 14.30
C LEU A 26 14.48 9.70 13.91
N GLY A 27 15.11 9.03 12.95
CA GLY A 27 16.42 9.41 12.42
C GLY A 27 16.29 10.50 11.35
N LYS A 28 17.17 11.49 11.41
CA LYS A 28 17.26 12.58 10.43
C LYS A 28 18.71 12.91 10.15
N PHE A 29 19.12 12.97 8.91
CA PHE A 29 20.43 13.47 8.53
C PHE A 29 20.54 14.97 8.84
N VAL A 30 21.62 15.34 9.53
CA VAL A 30 22.00 16.74 9.75
C VAL A 30 23.12 17.16 8.81
N ASP A 31 23.91 16.21 8.36
CA ASP A 31 24.88 16.31 7.27
C ASP A 31 25.13 14.91 6.66
N ALA A 32 26.18 14.75 5.85
CA ALA A 32 26.51 13.51 5.14
C ALA A 32 26.87 12.34 6.06
N THR A 33 27.35 12.61 7.27
CA THR A 33 27.87 11.60 8.21
C THR A 33 27.18 11.60 9.56
N HIS A 34 26.38 12.61 9.89
CA HIS A 34 25.71 12.70 11.18
C HIS A 34 24.19 12.53 11.06
N ILE A 35 23.67 11.67 11.93
CA ILE A 35 22.23 11.37 12.04
C ILE A 35 21.77 11.76 13.44
N GLU A 36 20.85 12.71 13.49
CA GLU A 36 20.10 13.07 14.70
C GLU A 36 18.98 12.05 14.92
N ILE A 37 18.85 11.55 16.14
CA ILE A 37 17.80 10.61 16.53
C ILE A 37 16.90 11.29 17.54
N ALA A 38 15.67 11.56 17.15
CA ALA A 38 14.62 12.08 18.04
C ALA A 38 13.87 10.91 18.68
N GLY A 39 14.16 10.61 19.93
CA GLY A 39 13.57 9.56 20.74
C GLY A 39 13.33 10.04 22.18
N LYS A 40 13.34 9.10 23.14
CA LYS A 40 13.26 9.46 24.57
C LYS A 40 14.38 10.41 25.01
N LYS A 41 15.55 10.27 24.42
CA LYS A 41 16.66 11.24 24.52
C LYS A 41 17.08 11.60 23.10
N LYS A 42 17.22 12.89 22.85
CA LYS A 42 17.78 13.38 21.58
C LYS A 42 19.29 13.10 21.60
N GLN A 43 19.81 12.50 20.54
CA GLN A 43 21.22 12.20 20.38
C GLN A 43 21.62 12.28 18.92
N THR A 44 22.91 12.47 18.66
CA THR A 44 23.47 12.45 17.32
C THR A 44 24.51 11.35 17.24
N ILE A 45 24.50 10.58 16.20
CA ILE A 45 25.51 9.55 15.92
C ILE A 45 26.26 9.91 14.64
N GLU A 46 27.51 9.49 14.56
CA GLU A 46 28.34 9.60 13.37
C GLU A 46 28.44 8.23 12.68
N ALA A 47 28.28 8.22 11.35
CA ALA A 47 28.39 7.03 10.54
C ALA A 47 29.08 7.36 9.21
N LYS A 48 30.13 6.65 8.86
CA LYS A 48 30.86 6.80 7.58
C LYS A 48 29.98 6.40 6.39
N HIS A 49 29.12 5.41 6.57
CA HIS A 49 28.20 4.90 5.55
C HIS A 49 26.83 4.68 6.18
N SER A 50 25.79 5.05 5.45
CA SER A 50 24.40 4.89 5.90
C SER A 50 23.57 4.20 4.85
N ILE A 51 22.72 3.29 5.28
CA ILE A 51 21.71 2.63 4.44
C ILE A 51 20.33 3.18 4.83
N ILE A 52 19.64 3.79 3.87
CA ILE A 52 18.27 4.27 4.06
C ILE A 52 17.32 3.13 3.74
N ALA A 53 16.75 2.53 4.76
CA ALA A 53 15.81 1.41 4.66
C ALA A 53 14.48 1.73 5.35
N THR A 54 13.96 2.93 5.13
CA THR A 54 12.77 3.48 5.83
C THR A 54 11.43 3.02 5.26
N GLY A 55 11.47 2.06 4.32
CA GLY A 55 10.29 1.46 3.74
C GLY A 55 9.57 2.34 2.72
N SER A 56 8.30 2.08 2.53
CA SER A 56 7.46 2.75 1.55
C SER A 56 6.06 3.01 2.10
N LYS A 57 5.34 3.93 1.47
CA LYS A 57 3.93 4.22 1.79
C LYS A 57 3.04 4.11 0.54
N PRO A 58 1.75 3.77 0.69
CA PRO A 58 0.82 3.73 -0.44
C PRO A 58 0.77 5.06 -1.19
N VAL A 59 0.66 4.98 -2.51
CA VAL A 59 0.32 6.13 -3.34
C VAL A 59 -1.18 6.35 -3.25
N VAL A 60 -1.59 7.60 -3.08
CA VAL A 60 -2.99 8.03 -3.11
C VAL A 60 -3.16 8.97 -4.29
N LEU A 61 -4.20 8.78 -5.07
CA LEU A 61 -4.53 9.67 -6.18
C LEU A 61 -4.86 11.08 -5.63
N PRO A 62 -4.38 12.16 -6.26
CA PRO A 62 -4.47 13.51 -5.69
C PRO A 62 -5.90 14.00 -5.38
N PHE A 63 -6.88 13.47 -6.10
CA PHE A 63 -8.30 13.80 -5.95
C PHE A 63 -9.05 12.88 -4.99
N VAL A 64 -8.36 11.91 -4.33
CA VAL A 64 -8.97 10.98 -3.38
C VAL A 64 -8.58 11.34 -1.96
N THR A 65 -9.58 11.48 -1.09
CA THR A 65 -9.39 11.63 0.35
C THR A 65 -9.61 10.29 1.03
N LEU A 66 -8.57 9.76 1.66
CA LEU A 66 -8.69 8.56 2.49
C LEU A 66 -9.40 8.91 3.79
N ASP A 67 -10.47 8.22 4.10
CA ASP A 67 -11.12 8.30 5.42
C ASP A 67 -10.62 7.20 6.38
N LYS A 68 -9.87 6.22 5.87
CA LYS A 68 -9.34 5.06 6.59
C LYS A 68 -10.40 4.13 7.20
N GLU A 69 -11.66 4.36 6.88
CA GLU A 69 -12.79 3.56 7.33
C GLU A 69 -13.41 2.77 6.18
N ARG A 70 -13.71 3.45 5.06
CA ARG A 70 -14.33 2.88 3.86
C ARG A 70 -13.49 3.11 2.60
N ILE A 71 -12.79 4.25 2.52
CA ILE A 71 -11.80 4.54 1.49
C ILE A 71 -10.43 4.30 2.12
N ILE A 72 -9.87 3.14 1.86
CA ILE A 72 -8.77 2.53 2.61
C ILE A 72 -7.58 2.22 1.72
N THR A 73 -6.43 2.04 2.34
CA THR A 73 -5.23 1.46 1.72
C THR A 73 -5.03 0.00 2.16
N SER A 74 -3.94 -0.62 1.70
CA SER A 74 -3.56 -1.96 2.16
C SER A 74 -3.35 -2.03 3.68
N THR A 75 -2.98 -0.94 4.32
CA THR A 75 -2.76 -0.88 5.77
C THR A 75 -4.05 -1.17 6.54
N GLU A 76 -5.12 -0.46 6.22
CA GLU A 76 -6.42 -0.64 6.86
C GLU A 76 -7.07 -1.95 6.41
N ALA A 77 -6.89 -2.32 5.12
CA ALA A 77 -7.45 -3.56 4.58
C ALA A 77 -6.94 -4.83 5.29
N LEU A 78 -5.72 -4.81 5.84
CA LEU A 78 -5.18 -5.93 6.63
C LEU A 78 -5.82 -6.08 8.03
N SER A 79 -6.59 -5.09 8.48
CA SER A 79 -7.13 -5.02 9.85
C SER A 79 -8.65 -4.82 9.89
N LEU A 80 -9.35 -5.04 8.78
CA LEU A 80 -10.81 -4.93 8.76
C LEU A 80 -11.44 -5.96 9.70
N THR A 81 -12.35 -5.49 10.54
CA THR A 81 -13.11 -6.33 11.49
C THR A 81 -14.36 -6.95 10.88
N LYS A 82 -14.77 -6.47 9.70
CA LYS A 82 -15.93 -6.96 8.95
C LYS A 82 -15.53 -7.24 7.51
N ILE A 83 -16.04 -8.34 6.96
CA ILE A 83 -15.87 -8.66 5.55
C ILE A 83 -16.74 -7.70 4.73
N PRO A 84 -16.15 -6.99 3.73
CA PRO A 84 -16.92 -6.20 2.79
C PRO A 84 -18.01 -7.01 2.09
N LYS A 85 -19.14 -6.39 1.82
CA LYS A 85 -20.14 -6.98 0.90
C LYS A 85 -19.63 -6.86 -0.53
N HIS A 86 -19.18 -5.66 -0.90
CA HIS A 86 -18.59 -5.38 -2.21
C HIS A 86 -17.36 -4.46 -2.04
N LEU A 87 -16.18 -5.00 -2.33
CA LEU A 87 -14.92 -4.29 -2.34
C LEU A 87 -14.60 -3.79 -3.76
N VAL A 88 -14.53 -2.49 -3.95
CA VAL A 88 -14.02 -1.88 -5.17
C VAL A 88 -12.53 -1.65 -5.00
N VAL A 89 -11.71 -2.28 -5.84
CA VAL A 89 -10.24 -2.19 -5.81
C VAL A 89 -9.79 -1.26 -6.93
N ILE A 90 -9.11 -0.18 -6.61
CA ILE A 90 -8.49 0.72 -7.58
C ILE A 90 -7.03 0.32 -7.73
N GLY A 91 -6.68 -0.20 -8.90
CA GLY A 91 -5.36 -0.72 -9.25
C GLY A 91 -5.29 -2.25 -9.29
N GLY A 92 -4.96 -2.78 -10.47
CA GLY A 92 -4.78 -4.22 -10.76
C GLY A 92 -3.33 -4.70 -10.53
N GLY A 93 -2.58 -4.03 -9.66
CA GLY A 93 -1.26 -4.46 -9.22
C GLY A 93 -1.32 -5.57 -8.18
N VAL A 94 -0.14 -6.07 -7.76
CA VAL A 94 0.00 -7.22 -6.85
C VAL A 94 -0.83 -7.06 -5.57
N ILE A 95 -0.68 -5.92 -4.88
CA ILE A 95 -1.36 -5.67 -3.59
C ILE A 95 -2.88 -5.70 -3.74
N GLY A 96 -3.41 -5.02 -4.77
CA GLY A 96 -4.86 -5.00 -5.03
C GLY A 96 -5.43 -6.37 -5.33
N LEU A 97 -4.68 -7.17 -6.09
CA LEU A 97 -5.08 -8.53 -6.46
C LEU A 97 -4.99 -9.50 -5.29
N GLU A 98 -3.92 -9.45 -4.49
CA GLU A 98 -3.78 -10.30 -3.30
C GLU A 98 -4.89 -10.04 -2.29
N LEU A 99 -5.11 -8.78 -1.91
CA LEU A 99 -6.17 -8.41 -0.95
C LEU A 99 -7.57 -8.65 -1.55
N GLY A 100 -7.77 -8.31 -2.83
CA GLY A 100 -9.02 -8.60 -3.53
C GLY A 100 -9.35 -10.09 -3.53
N GLN A 101 -8.35 -10.95 -3.80
CA GLN A 101 -8.54 -12.39 -3.75
C GLN A 101 -8.87 -12.90 -2.33
N VAL A 102 -8.20 -12.37 -1.30
CA VAL A 102 -8.50 -12.73 0.09
C VAL A 102 -9.96 -12.42 0.41
N TYR A 103 -10.40 -11.19 0.16
CA TYR A 103 -11.80 -10.81 0.43
C TYR A 103 -12.79 -11.56 -0.44
N ARG A 104 -12.45 -11.85 -1.70
CA ARG A 104 -13.31 -12.69 -2.56
C ARG A 104 -13.50 -14.09 -1.97
N ARG A 105 -12.44 -14.69 -1.44
CA ARG A 105 -12.51 -16.01 -0.76
C ARG A 105 -13.30 -15.97 0.53
N LEU A 106 -13.31 -14.84 1.22
CA LEU A 106 -14.12 -14.62 2.42
C LEU A 106 -15.59 -14.29 2.10
N GLY A 107 -15.98 -14.22 0.83
CA GLY A 107 -17.37 -14.05 0.40
C GLY A 107 -17.72 -12.65 -0.14
N ALA A 108 -16.78 -11.70 -0.15
CA ALA A 108 -17.04 -10.39 -0.74
C ALA A 108 -17.25 -10.46 -2.25
N GLU A 109 -18.08 -9.61 -2.82
CA GLU A 109 -18.00 -9.24 -4.22
C GLU A 109 -16.76 -8.37 -4.43
N VAL A 110 -16.00 -8.57 -5.53
CA VAL A 110 -14.78 -7.80 -5.78
C VAL A 110 -14.77 -7.31 -7.23
N SER A 111 -14.61 -5.99 -7.39
CA SER A 111 -14.45 -5.30 -8.66
C SER A 111 -13.11 -4.60 -8.71
N VAL A 112 -12.24 -4.98 -9.65
CA VAL A 112 -10.93 -4.37 -9.86
C VAL A 112 -11.01 -3.39 -11.02
N VAL A 113 -10.74 -2.11 -10.75
CA VAL A 113 -10.71 -1.02 -11.72
C VAL A 113 -9.25 -0.65 -11.99
N GLU A 114 -8.78 -0.89 -13.21
CA GLU A 114 -7.38 -0.74 -13.60
C GLU A 114 -7.26 0.21 -14.80
N TYR A 115 -6.31 1.14 -14.70
CA TYR A 115 -5.99 2.10 -15.76
C TYR A 115 -5.36 1.43 -16.99
N ALA A 116 -4.47 0.45 -16.76
CA ALA A 116 -3.83 -0.28 -17.85
C ALA A 116 -4.80 -1.25 -18.53
N ASP A 117 -4.41 -1.71 -19.71
CA ASP A 117 -5.14 -2.73 -20.49
C ASP A 117 -4.96 -4.16 -19.95
N ARG A 118 -4.17 -4.33 -18.89
CA ARG A 118 -3.88 -5.61 -18.24
C ARG A 118 -3.60 -5.43 -16.75
N ILE A 119 -3.79 -6.49 -15.99
CA ILE A 119 -3.35 -6.55 -14.59
C ILE A 119 -1.84 -6.79 -14.50
N THR A 120 -1.23 -6.50 -13.35
CA THR A 120 0.21 -6.70 -13.09
C THR A 120 1.11 -6.27 -14.27
N PRO A 121 1.04 -4.99 -14.71
CA PRO A 121 1.69 -4.54 -15.96
C PRO A 121 3.22 -4.68 -15.95
N ILE A 122 3.82 -4.84 -14.77
CA ILE A 122 5.28 -5.07 -14.60
C ILE A 122 5.70 -6.53 -14.81
N MET A 123 4.74 -7.46 -14.90
CA MET A 123 5.00 -8.88 -15.12
C MET A 123 4.88 -9.25 -16.59
N ASP A 124 5.36 -10.45 -16.94
CA ASP A 124 5.15 -11.02 -18.28
C ASP A 124 3.65 -11.09 -18.62
N SER A 125 3.33 -10.78 -19.87
CA SER A 125 1.94 -10.68 -20.32
C SER A 125 1.22 -12.04 -20.29
N SER A 126 1.93 -13.15 -20.45
CA SER A 126 1.36 -14.50 -20.38
C SER A 126 0.93 -14.82 -18.95
N LEU A 127 1.75 -14.45 -17.95
CA LEU A 127 1.44 -14.60 -16.52
C LEU A 127 0.25 -13.74 -16.12
N SER A 128 0.22 -12.48 -16.57
CA SER A 128 -0.90 -11.56 -16.30
C SER A 128 -2.22 -12.11 -16.85
N LYS A 129 -2.21 -12.68 -18.07
CA LYS A 129 -3.40 -13.28 -18.69
C LYS A 129 -3.89 -14.52 -17.93
N GLU A 130 -2.98 -15.41 -17.56
CA GLU A 130 -3.35 -16.64 -16.84
C GLU A 130 -3.85 -16.31 -15.42
N LEU A 131 -3.17 -15.40 -14.68
CA LEU A 131 -3.65 -14.94 -13.38
C LEU A 131 -5.05 -14.35 -13.46
N MET A 132 -5.30 -13.45 -14.43
CA MET A 132 -6.62 -12.88 -14.63
C MET A 132 -7.69 -13.92 -14.92
N LYS A 133 -7.37 -14.95 -15.71
CA LYS A 133 -8.28 -16.06 -16.01
C LYS A 133 -8.63 -16.85 -14.76
N VAL A 134 -7.63 -17.15 -13.91
CA VAL A 134 -7.84 -17.84 -12.63
C VAL A 134 -8.73 -17.02 -11.70
N MET A 135 -8.43 -15.73 -11.53
CA MET A 135 -9.20 -14.86 -10.65
C MET A 135 -10.63 -14.61 -11.15
N LYS A 136 -10.86 -14.52 -12.47
CA LYS A 136 -12.20 -14.48 -13.05
C LYS A 136 -13.02 -15.73 -12.72
N LYS A 137 -12.41 -16.93 -12.78
CA LYS A 137 -13.07 -18.17 -12.36
C LYS A 137 -13.46 -18.16 -10.87
N GLN A 138 -12.70 -17.46 -10.05
CA GLN A 138 -13.02 -17.24 -8.63
C GLN A 138 -14.10 -16.16 -8.42
N GLY A 139 -14.56 -15.49 -9.48
CA GLY A 139 -15.63 -14.50 -9.44
C GLY A 139 -15.16 -13.05 -9.21
N VAL A 140 -13.87 -12.75 -9.39
CA VAL A 140 -13.39 -11.36 -9.42
C VAL A 140 -13.76 -10.72 -10.76
N LYS A 141 -14.34 -9.51 -10.70
CA LYS A 141 -14.68 -8.71 -11.88
C LYS A 141 -13.53 -7.75 -12.21
N PHE A 142 -13.18 -7.64 -13.48
CA PHE A 142 -12.08 -6.77 -13.95
C PHE A 142 -12.60 -5.74 -14.95
N TYR A 143 -12.25 -4.49 -14.71
CA TYR A 143 -12.54 -3.33 -15.55
C TYR A 143 -11.20 -2.68 -15.93
N LEU A 144 -10.63 -3.14 -17.05
CA LEU A 144 -9.35 -2.69 -17.57
C LEU A 144 -9.54 -1.47 -18.48
N SER A 145 -8.49 -0.67 -18.65
CA SER A 145 -8.53 0.60 -19.40
C SER A 145 -9.60 1.56 -18.85
N HIS A 146 -9.71 1.63 -17.52
CA HIS A 146 -10.62 2.51 -16.83
C HIS A 146 -9.83 3.51 -15.99
N GLN A 147 -9.93 4.79 -16.32
CA GLN A 147 -9.27 5.87 -15.60
C GLN A 147 -10.17 6.40 -14.48
N VAL A 148 -9.85 6.07 -13.24
CA VAL A 148 -10.58 6.62 -12.09
C VAL A 148 -10.43 8.13 -12.03
N SER A 149 -11.54 8.83 -11.86
CA SER A 149 -11.64 10.30 -11.80
C SER A 149 -12.21 10.82 -10.47
N GLY A 150 -12.83 9.96 -9.65
CA GLY A 150 -13.39 10.35 -8.37
C GLY A 150 -13.66 9.16 -7.46
N VAL A 151 -13.63 9.41 -6.15
CA VAL A 151 -14.09 8.48 -5.12
C VAL A 151 -14.83 9.27 -4.06
N GLU A 152 -16.08 8.92 -3.83
CA GLU A 152 -16.93 9.59 -2.84
C GLU A 152 -17.55 8.57 -1.89
N ARG A 153 -17.66 8.96 -0.62
CA ARG A 153 -18.39 8.21 0.40
C ARG A 153 -19.66 8.92 0.79
N LYS A 154 -20.77 8.17 0.83
CA LYS A 154 -22.05 8.62 1.38
C LYS A 154 -22.55 7.58 2.39
N GLY A 155 -22.40 7.87 3.67
CA GLY A 155 -22.71 6.92 4.75
C GLY A 155 -21.84 5.66 4.68
N ASP A 156 -22.46 4.52 4.47
CA ASP A 156 -21.79 3.21 4.33
C ASP A 156 -21.47 2.82 2.88
N GLU A 157 -21.82 3.65 1.93
CA GLU A 157 -21.60 3.41 0.52
C GLU A 157 -20.45 4.24 -0.02
N VAL A 158 -19.61 3.62 -0.86
CA VAL A 158 -18.53 4.28 -1.61
C VAL A 158 -18.81 4.14 -3.10
N THR A 159 -18.77 5.27 -3.81
CA THR A 159 -18.90 5.35 -5.26
C THR A 159 -17.55 5.70 -5.87
N VAL A 160 -17.08 4.89 -6.80
CA VAL A 160 -15.89 5.13 -7.62
C VAL A 160 -16.34 5.51 -9.01
N THR A 161 -15.97 6.70 -9.48
CA THR A 161 -16.21 7.18 -10.85
C THR A 161 -14.97 6.99 -11.70
N ALA A 162 -15.15 6.47 -12.90
CA ALA A 162 -14.05 6.29 -13.85
C ALA A 162 -14.52 6.57 -15.29
N LYS A 163 -13.57 6.85 -16.17
CA LYS A 163 -13.79 6.86 -17.62
C LYS A 163 -13.33 5.54 -18.24
N ASP A 164 -14.18 4.94 -19.04
CA ASP A 164 -13.83 3.74 -19.79
C ASP A 164 -12.91 4.09 -21.00
N LYS A 165 -12.50 3.07 -21.75
CA LYS A 165 -11.64 3.23 -22.94
C LYS A 165 -12.27 4.08 -24.06
N LYS A 166 -13.57 4.36 -24.01
CA LYS A 166 -14.29 5.23 -24.95
C LYS A 166 -14.47 6.63 -24.40
N GLY A 167 -13.99 6.92 -23.18
CA GLY A 167 -14.14 8.18 -22.48
C GLY A 167 -15.52 8.38 -21.82
N GLN A 168 -16.34 7.34 -21.77
CA GLN A 168 -17.65 7.38 -21.12
C GLN A 168 -17.50 7.24 -19.62
N ASP A 169 -18.29 8.00 -18.86
CA ASP A 169 -18.31 7.90 -17.41
C ASP A 169 -19.03 6.62 -16.97
N VAL A 170 -18.37 5.87 -16.12
CA VAL A 170 -18.88 4.66 -15.47
C VAL A 170 -18.69 4.77 -13.96
N THR A 171 -19.60 4.18 -13.19
CA THR A 171 -19.54 4.17 -11.74
C THR A 171 -19.52 2.75 -11.19
N PHE A 172 -18.81 2.59 -10.08
CA PHE A 172 -18.74 1.34 -9.32
C PHE A 172 -19.11 1.66 -7.88
N THR A 173 -20.08 0.94 -7.35
CA THR A 173 -20.58 1.14 -5.99
C THR A 173 -20.24 -0.05 -5.13
N GLY A 174 -19.75 0.20 -3.92
CA GLY A 174 -19.42 -0.82 -2.93
C GLY A 174 -19.52 -0.25 -1.51
N ASP A 175 -19.29 -1.08 -0.51
CA ASP A 175 -19.20 -0.63 0.88
C ASP A 175 -17.76 -0.34 1.33
N TYR A 176 -16.76 -0.74 0.52
CA TYR A 176 -15.36 -0.37 0.68
C TYR A 176 -14.68 -0.08 -0.66
N CYS A 177 -13.72 0.84 -0.63
CA CYS A 177 -12.82 1.12 -1.74
C CYS A 177 -11.37 0.94 -1.28
N LEU A 178 -10.64 0.02 -1.92
CA LEU A 178 -9.22 -0.20 -1.68
C LEU A 178 -8.37 0.56 -2.70
N MET A 179 -7.60 1.55 -2.23
CA MET A 179 -6.61 2.27 -3.02
C MET A 179 -5.32 1.48 -3.09
N SER A 180 -4.96 0.97 -4.28
CA SER A 180 -3.77 0.12 -4.48
C SER A 180 -3.01 0.42 -5.78
N VAL A 181 -2.86 1.72 -6.09
CA VAL A 181 -2.23 2.23 -7.32
C VAL A 181 -0.70 2.33 -7.26
N GLY A 182 -0.09 1.70 -6.27
CA GLY A 182 1.36 1.63 -6.12
C GLY A 182 1.84 2.11 -4.76
N ARG A 183 3.16 2.14 -4.62
CA ARG A 183 3.86 2.57 -3.41
C ARG A 183 4.99 3.53 -3.79
N LYS A 184 5.33 4.45 -2.89
CA LYS A 184 6.47 5.36 -3.03
C LYS A 184 7.40 5.23 -1.83
N PRO A 185 8.72 5.46 -1.98
CA PRO A 185 9.66 5.47 -0.87
C PRO A 185 9.21 6.43 0.23
N TYR A 186 9.41 6.01 1.49
CA TYR A 186 9.10 6.86 2.63
C TYR A 186 10.36 7.61 3.05
N THR A 187 10.57 8.78 2.45
CA THR A 187 11.76 9.62 2.64
C THR A 187 11.45 10.94 3.35
N GLU A 188 10.20 11.17 3.72
CA GLU A 188 9.79 12.40 4.40
C GLU A 188 10.47 12.53 5.77
N GLY A 189 10.97 13.72 6.07
CA GLY A 189 11.59 14.02 7.36
C GLY A 189 13.04 13.55 7.52
N LEU A 190 13.58 12.78 6.56
CA LEU A 190 14.94 12.21 6.66
C LEU A 190 16.08 13.22 6.51
N GLY A 191 15.81 14.45 6.05
CA GLY A 191 16.88 15.44 5.86
C GLY A 191 17.85 15.13 4.71
N LEU A 192 17.40 14.44 3.67
CA LEU A 192 18.24 13.93 2.58
C LEU A 192 19.10 15.01 1.89
N LYS A 193 18.56 16.22 1.73
CA LYS A 193 19.33 17.36 1.16
C LYS A 193 20.57 17.67 1.98
N ALA A 194 20.50 17.58 3.32
CA ALA A 194 21.64 17.80 4.20
C ALA A 194 22.73 16.73 4.02
N ALA A 195 22.33 15.51 3.66
CA ALA A 195 23.24 14.40 3.34
C ALA A 195 23.76 14.44 1.89
N GLY A 196 23.37 15.44 1.08
CA GLY A 196 23.77 15.52 -0.33
C GLY A 196 23.01 14.55 -1.26
N VAL A 197 21.92 13.97 -0.78
CA VAL A 197 21.06 13.06 -1.58
C VAL A 197 19.95 13.89 -2.25
N VAL A 198 19.86 13.82 -3.59
CA VAL A 198 18.93 14.58 -4.43
C VAL A 198 17.83 13.66 -4.97
#